data_c3a0341c57c86aaa539f0a08ffa13339
#
_entry.id   c3a0341c57c86aaa539f0a08ffa13339
#
_cell.length_a   1.000
_cell.length_b   1.000
_cell.length_c   1.000
_cell.angle_alpha   90.00
_cell.angle_beta   90.00
_cell.angle_gamma   90.00
#
_symmetry.space_group_name_H-M   'P 1'
#
loop_
_entity.id
_entity.type
_entity.pdbx_description
1 polymer ?
#
loop_
_entity_poly.entity_id
_entity_poly.type
_entity_poly.pdbx_seq_one_letter_code
_entity_poly.pdbx_strand_id
1 'polypeptide(L)'
;MKYGSYIIEKREYVYIKRLLNISGYDHTLAHKLALEKLKHKIEDAIIVEENEMPLEIIRINSSVKIKCLRNSSVMPLQIVIPMDEDLKKQKFSILSPLPVSLIGYSKGDIVNLTFSKDKEEQYIIEEVKQDTTANIPI
;
A
#
# COMPACT_ATOMS: atom_id res chain seq x y z
N MET A 1 11.47 4.45 -8.13
CA MET A 1 10.73 3.18 -8.30
C MET A 1 11.52 2.24 -9.18
N LYS A 2 11.62 1.00 -8.74
CA LYS A 2 12.44 -0.01 -9.44
C LYS A 2 12.00 -0.26 -10.88
N TYR A 3 10.69 -0.23 -11.12
CA TYR A 3 10.13 -0.54 -12.45
C TYR A 3 9.68 0.70 -13.22
N GLY A 4 9.98 1.89 -12.72
CA GLY A 4 9.61 3.15 -13.35
C GLY A 4 8.13 3.53 -13.25
N SER A 5 7.27 2.62 -12.82
CA SER A 5 5.85 2.85 -12.65
C SER A 5 5.32 1.98 -11.52
N TYR A 6 4.14 2.34 -10.99
CA TYR A 6 3.41 1.43 -10.10
C TYR A 6 2.92 0.25 -10.92
N ILE A 7 3.03 -0.95 -10.37
CA ILE A 7 2.52 -2.16 -11.00
C ILE A 7 1.46 -2.74 -10.09
N ILE A 8 0.26 -2.98 -10.64
CA ILE A 8 -0.88 -3.50 -9.87
C ILE A 8 -1.45 -4.71 -10.62
N GLU A 9 -1.76 -5.78 -9.88
CA GLU A 9 -2.37 -6.96 -10.43
C GLU A 9 -3.84 -6.65 -10.79
N LYS A 10 -4.33 -7.25 -11.86
CA LYS A 10 -5.63 -6.94 -12.44
C LYS A 10 -6.82 -7.05 -11.47
N ARG A 11 -6.89 -8.11 -10.67
CA ARG A 11 -8.01 -8.31 -9.73
C ARG A 11 -7.94 -7.31 -8.58
N GLU A 12 -6.75 -6.99 -8.12
CA GLU A 12 -6.55 -5.96 -7.09
C GLU A 12 -6.95 -4.59 -7.62
N TYR A 13 -6.62 -4.30 -8.87
CA TYR A 13 -7.03 -3.06 -9.52
C TYR A 13 -8.57 -2.93 -9.53
N VAL A 14 -9.26 -3.98 -9.94
CA VAL A 14 -10.74 -3.99 -9.98
C VAL A 14 -11.31 -3.81 -8.57
N TYR A 15 -10.75 -4.50 -7.61
CA TYR A 15 -11.18 -4.43 -6.22
C TYR A 15 -10.99 -3.01 -5.64
N ILE A 16 -9.83 -2.41 -5.86
CA ILE A 16 -9.53 -1.05 -5.40
C ILE A 16 -10.49 -0.05 -6.03
N LYS A 17 -10.77 -0.17 -7.31
CA LYS A 17 -11.74 0.71 -7.98
C LYS A 17 -13.13 0.61 -7.34
N ARG A 18 -13.57 -0.59 -7.01
CA ARG A 18 -14.86 -0.77 -6.32
C ARG A 18 -14.85 -0.11 -4.95
N LEU A 19 -13.78 -0.29 -4.18
CA LEU A 19 -13.65 0.36 -2.87
C LEU A 19 -13.71 1.88 -3.00
N LEU A 20 -13.03 2.46 -3.97
CA LEU A 20 -13.03 3.90 -4.18
C LEU A 20 -14.42 4.43 -4.52
N ASN A 21 -15.22 3.66 -5.27
CA ASN A 21 -16.57 4.07 -5.64
C ASN A 21 -17.54 4.09 -4.46
N ILE A 22 -17.35 3.23 -3.47
CA ILE A 22 -18.26 3.14 -2.31
C ILE A 22 -17.74 3.88 -1.08
N SER A 23 -16.49 4.32 -1.07
CA SER A 23 -15.83 4.88 0.12
C SER A 23 -15.80 6.41 0.12
N GLY A 24 -16.67 7.08 -0.62
CA GLY A 24 -16.60 8.52 -0.86
C GLY A 24 -17.13 9.41 0.25
N TYR A 25 -17.65 8.89 1.39
CA TYR A 25 -18.40 9.67 2.37
C TYR A 25 -17.82 9.59 3.77
N ASP A 26 -17.96 10.69 4.53
CA ASP A 26 -17.70 10.77 5.97
C ASP A 26 -16.28 10.39 6.42
N HIS A 27 -15.27 10.89 5.72
CA HIS A 27 -13.88 10.64 6.09
C HIS A 27 -13.20 11.90 6.62
N THR A 28 -12.22 11.71 7.49
CA THR A 28 -11.33 12.78 7.91
C THR A 28 -10.56 13.30 6.69
N LEU A 29 -9.96 14.48 6.83
CA LEU A 29 -9.14 15.05 5.75
C LEU A 29 -8.03 14.09 5.34
N ALA A 30 -7.38 13.42 6.31
CA ALA A 30 -6.32 12.46 6.01
C ALA A 30 -6.82 11.30 5.15
N HIS A 31 -8.02 10.79 5.42
CA HIS A 31 -8.62 9.72 4.61
C HIS A 31 -8.97 10.20 3.20
N LYS A 32 -9.54 11.41 3.09
CA LYS A 32 -9.85 11.98 1.78
C LYS A 32 -8.62 12.13 0.90
N LEU A 33 -7.52 12.62 1.49
CA LEU A 33 -6.26 12.77 0.76
C LEU A 33 -5.69 11.41 0.37
N ALA A 34 -5.79 10.42 1.24
CA ALA A 34 -5.36 9.06 0.92
C ALA A 34 -6.15 8.46 -0.23
N LEU A 35 -7.47 8.62 -0.24
CA LEU A 35 -8.32 8.11 -1.31
C LEU A 35 -7.99 8.76 -2.65
N GLU A 36 -7.76 10.07 -2.68
CA GLU A 36 -7.34 10.75 -3.90
C GLU A 36 -5.99 10.27 -4.39
N LYS A 37 -5.03 10.09 -3.47
CA LYS A 37 -3.71 9.58 -3.81
C LYS A 37 -3.79 8.17 -4.38
N LEU A 38 -4.62 7.31 -3.78
CA LEU A 38 -4.82 5.95 -4.27
C LEU A 38 -5.45 5.96 -5.67
N LYS A 39 -6.45 6.81 -5.88
CA LYS A 39 -7.08 6.96 -7.18
C LYS A 39 -6.05 7.33 -8.26
N HIS A 40 -5.20 8.30 -7.98
CA HIS A 40 -4.15 8.70 -8.92
C HIS A 40 -3.15 7.57 -9.17
N LYS A 41 -2.76 6.83 -8.12
CA LYS A 41 -1.84 5.72 -8.27
C LYS A 41 -2.38 4.66 -9.22
N ILE A 42 -3.64 4.26 -9.07
CA ILE A 42 -4.18 3.21 -9.92
C ILE A 42 -4.42 3.70 -11.35
N GLU A 43 -4.68 4.99 -11.55
CA GLU A 43 -4.80 5.57 -12.88
C GLU A 43 -3.47 5.54 -13.64
N ASP A 44 -2.36 5.73 -12.93
CA ASP A 44 -1.02 5.75 -13.52
C ASP A 44 -0.35 4.37 -13.54
N ALA A 45 -0.96 3.37 -12.96
CA ALA A 45 -0.36 2.05 -12.79
C ALA A 45 -0.36 1.24 -14.09
N ILE A 46 0.64 0.38 -14.22
CA ILE A 46 0.64 -0.68 -15.22
C ILE A 46 -0.12 -1.86 -14.63
N ILE A 47 -1.16 -2.32 -15.31
CA ILE A 47 -2.01 -3.43 -14.86
C ILE A 47 -1.50 -4.70 -15.48
N VAL A 48 -1.21 -5.71 -14.65
CA VAL A 48 -0.67 -6.99 -15.11
C VAL A 48 -1.48 -8.16 -14.56
N GLU A 49 -1.30 -9.31 -15.19
CA GLU A 49 -1.90 -10.56 -14.70
C GLU A 49 -1.12 -11.10 -13.50
N GLU A 50 -1.74 -12.00 -12.74
CA GLU A 50 -1.11 -12.56 -11.54
C GLU A 50 0.26 -13.19 -11.83
N ASN A 51 0.39 -13.91 -12.91
CA ASN A 51 1.65 -14.57 -13.28
C ASN A 51 2.73 -13.60 -13.75
N GLU A 52 2.38 -12.34 -13.97
CA GLU A 52 3.33 -11.29 -14.36
C GLU A 52 3.77 -10.41 -13.19
N MET A 53 3.18 -10.62 -12.01
CA MET A 53 3.49 -9.80 -10.83
C MET A 53 4.87 -10.14 -10.28
N PRO A 54 5.77 -9.15 -10.18
CA PRO A 54 7.04 -9.35 -9.46
C PRO A 54 6.78 -9.61 -7.97
N LEU A 55 7.54 -10.52 -7.38
CA LEU A 55 7.35 -10.93 -5.99
C LEU A 55 7.69 -9.85 -4.96
N GLU A 56 8.52 -8.89 -5.34
CA GLU A 56 8.96 -7.86 -4.42
C GLU A 56 8.12 -6.58 -4.45
N ILE A 57 7.01 -6.57 -5.18
CA ILE A 57 6.10 -5.42 -5.21
C ILE A 57 5.07 -5.55 -4.09
N ILE A 58 4.85 -4.45 -3.38
CA ILE A 58 3.86 -4.38 -2.32
C ILE A 58 2.45 -4.41 -2.93
N ARG A 59 1.64 -5.35 -2.45
CA ARG A 59 0.25 -5.54 -2.88
C ARG A 59 -0.64 -5.76 -1.66
N ILE A 60 -1.95 -5.88 -1.91
CA ILE A 60 -2.88 -6.25 -0.85
C ILE A 60 -2.45 -7.61 -0.27
N ASN A 61 -2.48 -7.73 1.03
CA ASN A 61 -2.04 -8.87 1.84
C ASN A 61 -0.52 -9.03 1.97
N SER A 62 0.27 -8.17 1.35
CA SER A 62 1.72 -8.19 1.56
C SER A 62 2.08 -7.86 2.99
N SER A 63 3.04 -8.60 3.55
CA SER A 63 3.72 -8.25 4.79
C SER A 63 4.98 -7.49 4.43
N VAL A 64 5.18 -6.34 5.03
CA VAL A 64 6.22 -5.39 4.66
C VAL A 64 7.01 -4.98 5.89
N LYS A 65 8.32 -4.81 5.73
CA LYS A 65 9.15 -4.13 6.71
C LYS A 65 9.73 -2.87 6.09
N ILE A 66 9.50 -1.73 6.73
CA ILE A 66 10.08 -0.45 6.33
C ILE A 66 11.07 -0.01 7.39
N LYS A 67 12.16 0.60 6.94
CA LYS A 67 13.23 1.04 7.82
C LYS A 67 13.46 2.53 7.65
N CYS A 68 13.42 3.26 8.74
CA CYS A 68 13.71 4.70 8.73
C CYS A 68 15.20 4.92 8.46
N LEU A 69 15.52 5.73 7.45
CA LEU A 69 16.91 5.98 7.11
C LEU A 69 17.63 6.84 8.14
N ARG A 70 16.90 7.66 8.89
CA ARG A 70 17.49 8.53 9.90
C ARG A 70 17.99 7.78 11.12
N ASN A 71 17.18 6.85 11.65
CA ASN A 71 17.49 6.20 12.94
C ASN A 71 17.54 4.67 12.86
N SER A 72 17.40 4.10 11.69
CA SER A 72 17.43 2.64 11.45
C SER A 72 16.31 1.85 12.15
N SER A 73 15.27 2.53 12.65
CA SER A 73 14.15 1.82 13.24
C SER A 73 13.34 1.08 12.15
N VAL A 74 12.90 -0.12 12.48
CA VAL A 74 12.16 -0.98 11.55
C VAL A 74 10.72 -1.10 12.01
N MET A 75 9.78 -0.95 11.10
CA MET A 75 8.35 -1.11 11.36
C MET A 75 7.81 -2.23 10.47
N PRO A 76 7.33 -3.34 11.06
CA PRO A 76 6.60 -4.35 10.29
C PRO A 76 5.14 -3.95 10.17
N LEU A 77 4.54 -4.27 9.03
CA LEU A 77 3.11 -4.05 8.81
C LEU A 77 2.59 -5.02 7.76
N GLN A 78 1.27 -5.20 7.73
CA GLN A 78 0.59 -5.92 6.67
C GLN A 78 -0.49 -5.03 6.08
N ILE A 79 -0.61 -5.02 4.76
CA ILE A 79 -1.67 -4.31 4.07
C ILE A 79 -2.81 -5.28 3.85
N VAL A 80 -4.01 -4.91 4.31
CA VAL A 80 -5.17 -5.80 4.25
C VAL A 80 -6.38 -5.10 3.66
N ILE A 81 -7.41 -5.87 3.29
CA ILE A 81 -8.71 -5.30 2.94
C ILE A 81 -9.33 -4.65 4.18
N PRO A 82 -10.24 -3.67 4.01
CA PRO A 82 -10.80 -2.93 5.15
C PRO A 82 -11.39 -3.82 6.24
N MET A 83 -12.05 -4.91 5.86
CA MET A 83 -12.67 -5.84 6.80
C MET A 83 -11.66 -6.49 7.74
N ASP A 84 -10.43 -6.67 7.30
CA ASP A 84 -9.38 -7.36 8.06
C ASP A 84 -8.49 -6.43 8.86
N GLU A 85 -8.78 -5.14 8.86
CA GLU A 85 -7.97 -4.17 9.60
C GLU A 85 -7.91 -4.51 11.08
N ASP A 86 -6.70 -4.50 11.63
CA ASP A 86 -6.45 -4.73 13.04
C ASP A 86 -5.17 -3.99 13.44
N LEU A 87 -5.32 -2.78 13.95
CA LEU A 87 -4.21 -1.90 14.25
C LEU A 87 -3.30 -2.47 15.34
N LYS A 88 -3.84 -3.25 16.27
CA LYS A 88 -3.03 -3.90 17.31
C LYS A 88 -2.05 -4.92 16.73
N LYS A 89 -2.43 -5.56 15.62
CA LYS A 89 -1.58 -6.52 14.90
C LYS A 89 -0.85 -5.87 13.73
N GLN A 90 -0.86 -4.55 13.65
CA GLN A 90 -0.25 -3.78 12.56
C GLN A 90 -0.76 -4.20 11.18
N LYS A 91 -2.04 -4.49 11.10
CA LYS A 91 -2.75 -4.73 9.85
C LYS A 91 -3.53 -3.47 9.48
N PHE A 92 -3.12 -2.83 8.40
CA PHE A 92 -3.69 -1.55 7.96
C PHE A 92 -4.52 -1.74 6.71
N SER A 93 -5.71 -1.15 6.72
CA SER A 93 -6.57 -1.17 5.53
C SER A 93 -5.89 -0.50 4.33
N ILE A 94 -6.09 -1.08 3.13
CA ILE A 94 -5.61 -0.50 1.87
C ILE A 94 -6.10 0.94 1.66
N LEU A 95 -7.16 1.35 2.34
CA LEU A 95 -7.68 2.71 2.22
C LEU A 95 -7.03 3.70 3.20
N SER A 96 -6.19 3.24 4.12
CA SER A 96 -5.53 4.13 5.08
C SER A 96 -4.26 4.74 4.51
N PRO A 97 -3.81 5.88 5.07
CA PRO A 97 -2.70 6.65 4.47
C PRO A 97 -1.40 5.87 4.28
N LEU A 98 -1.00 5.06 5.26
CA LEU A 98 0.27 4.35 5.18
C LEU A 98 0.29 3.32 4.05
N PRO A 99 -0.65 2.37 3.94
CA PRO A 99 -0.72 1.47 2.80
C PRO A 99 -0.81 2.18 1.45
N VAL A 100 -1.60 3.25 1.36
CA VAL A 100 -1.73 4.01 0.11
C VAL A 100 -0.37 4.57 -0.33
N SER A 101 0.49 4.95 0.62
CA SER A 101 1.82 5.46 0.31
C SER A 101 2.80 4.37 -0.13
N LEU A 102 2.52 3.11 0.18
CA LEU A 102 3.43 2.00 -0.07
C LEU A 102 3.04 1.13 -1.25
N ILE A 103 1.75 0.97 -1.51
CA ILE A 103 1.29 0.03 -2.53
C ILE A 103 1.88 0.37 -3.90
N GLY A 104 2.31 -0.65 -4.62
CA GLY A 104 2.89 -0.49 -5.95
C GLY A 104 4.39 -0.23 -5.96
N TYR A 105 4.99 0.10 -4.82
CA TYR A 105 6.45 0.18 -4.68
C TYR A 105 7.04 -1.20 -4.46
N SER A 106 8.36 -1.31 -4.63
CA SER A 106 9.03 -2.59 -4.49
C SER A 106 10.12 -2.54 -3.42
N LYS A 107 10.57 -3.72 -3.02
CA LYS A 107 11.71 -3.86 -2.12
C LYS A 107 12.90 -3.06 -2.65
N GLY A 108 13.53 -2.29 -1.76
CA GLY A 108 14.67 -1.43 -2.11
C GLY A 108 14.29 -0.01 -2.47
N ASP A 109 13.02 0.27 -2.75
CA ASP A 109 12.57 1.63 -3.02
C ASP A 109 12.62 2.48 -1.76
N ILE A 110 12.93 3.76 -1.93
CA ILE A 110 12.90 4.75 -0.86
C ILE A 110 11.63 5.57 -1.03
N VAL A 111 10.88 5.70 0.05
CA VAL A 111 9.62 6.44 0.08
C VAL A 111 9.66 7.49 1.18
N ASN A 112 8.95 8.59 0.96
CA ASN A 112 8.78 9.63 1.95
C ASN A 112 7.45 9.40 2.67
N LEU A 113 7.50 9.29 4.00
CA LEU A 113 6.32 9.05 4.82
C LEU A 113 6.21 10.09 5.92
N THR A 114 4.98 10.48 6.25
CA THR A 114 4.69 11.44 7.30
C THR A 114 3.82 10.75 8.36
N PHE A 115 4.41 10.47 9.53
CA PHE A 115 3.69 9.84 10.65
C PHE A 115 3.20 10.84 11.69
N SER A 116 3.84 11.99 11.77
CA SER A 116 3.44 13.04 12.69
C SER A 116 3.27 14.34 11.94
N LYS A 117 2.52 15.29 12.52
CA LYS A 117 2.38 16.61 11.94
C LYS A 117 3.75 17.18 11.58
N ASP A 118 3.94 17.53 10.34
CA ASP A 118 5.08 18.28 9.82
C ASP A 118 6.42 17.55 9.71
N LYS A 119 6.48 16.23 9.98
CA LYS A 119 7.73 15.49 9.81
C LYS A 119 7.62 14.43 8.72
N GLU A 120 8.16 14.78 7.57
CA GLU A 120 8.39 13.83 6.49
C GLU A 120 9.75 13.17 6.70
N GLU A 121 9.78 11.84 6.67
CA GLU A 121 11.00 11.07 6.80
C GLU A 121 11.12 10.05 5.69
N GLN A 122 12.35 9.74 5.31
CA GLN A 122 12.62 8.74 4.29
C GLN A 122 12.71 7.36 4.91
N TYR A 123 12.03 6.42 4.26
CA TYR A 123 12.06 5.01 4.62
C TYR A 123 12.47 4.18 3.41
N ILE A 124 13.23 3.12 3.66
CA ILE A 124 13.51 2.12 2.63
C ILE A 124 12.61 0.91 2.87
N ILE A 125 12.07 0.36 1.79
CA ILE A 125 11.30 -0.87 1.85
C ILE A 125 12.30 -2.01 1.93
N GLU A 126 12.42 -2.58 3.14
CA GLU A 126 13.48 -3.55 3.44
C GLU A 126 13.07 -4.97 3.08
N GLU A 127 11.79 -5.32 3.27
CA GLU A 127 11.31 -6.66 3.01
C GLU A 127 9.86 -6.62 2.53
N VAL A 128 9.55 -7.45 1.55
CA VAL A 128 8.19 -7.65 1.05
C VAL A 128 7.94 -9.16 0.95
N LYS A 129 6.91 -9.64 1.65
CA LYS A 129 6.48 -11.04 1.57
C LYS A 129 5.02 -11.10 1.15
N GLN A 130 4.72 -11.89 0.14
CA GLN A 130 3.36 -12.09 -0.31
C GLN A 130 2.67 -13.15 0.53
N ASP A 131 1.39 -12.92 0.85
CA ASP A 131 0.54 -13.94 1.46
C ASP A 131 -0.28 -14.59 0.36
N THR A 132 0.13 -15.78 -0.04
CA THR A 132 -0.50 -16.52 -1.13
C THR A 132 -1.76 -17.26 -0.70
N THR A 133 -2.06 -17.29 0.60
CA THR A 133 -3.25 -17.99 1.14
C THR A 133 -4.46 -17.08 1.25
N ALA A 134 -4.26 -15.76 1.28
CA ALA A 134 -5.34 -14.80 1.41
C ALA A 134 -5.99 -14.51 0.05
N ASN A 135 -7.31 -14.43 0.03
CA ASN A 135 -8.08 -14.12 -1.16
C ASN A 135 -8.66 -12.71 -1.09
N ILE A 136 -8.75 -12.07 -2.25
CA ILE A 136 -9.40 -10.78 -2.39
C ILE A 136 -10.85 -11.03 -2.79
N PRO A 137 -11.84 -10.48 -2.07
CA PRO A 137 -13.24 -10.63 -2.46
C PRO A 137 -13.52 -9.81 -3.71
N ILE A 138 -13.92 -10.48 -4.74
CA ILE A 138 -14.24 -9.84 -6.02
C ILE A 138 -15.69 -10.07 -6.38
#